data_c83ae7b10e4423ea34c051f9f2b638e7
#
_entry.id   c83ae7b10e4423ea34c051f9f2b638e7
#
_cell.length_a   1.000
_cell.length_b   1.000
_cell.length_c   1.000
_cell.angle_alpha   90.00
_cell.angle_beta   90.00
_cell.angle_gamma   90.00
#
_symmetry.space_group_name_H-M   'P 1'
#
loop_
_entity.id
_entity.type
_entity.pdbx_description
1 polymer ?
#
loop_
_entity_poly.entity_id
_entity_poly.type
_entity_poly.pdbx_seq_one_letter_code
_entity_poly.pdbx_strand_id
1 'polypeptide(L)'
;MRIYDKIIGRMFVHEEEFMENEAVSKNFIEQEIDKDLAEGVYDHVCTRFPPEPNGYLHIGHAKSIILNSGLAKEYGGKFNLRFDDTNPTKEKTEYVESIINDVKWLGAEFEDRLFFASDYFDAMYECAVHLIKKGKAFVCDLSADEIREYRGDFNTPGKNSPYRDRTVEENLKLFEEMKNGVYKDGEKVLRAKID
;
A
#
# COMPACT_ATOMS: atom_id res chain seq x y z
N MET A 1 -45.98 -6.74 -38.77
CA MET A 1 -44.61 -7.18 -38.44
C MET A 1 -43.52 -6.35 -39.12
N ARG A 2 -43.75 -5.12 -39.56
CA ARG A 2 -42.71 -4.26 -40.23
C ARG A 2 -42.57 -2.83 -39.65
N ILE A 3 -43.40 -2.43 -38.71
CA ILE A 3 -43.33 -1.09 -38.10
C ILE A 3 -42.60 -1.14 -36.77
N TYR A 4 -42.72 -2.23 -36.01
CA TYR A 4 -42.01 -2.40 -34.74
C TYR A 4 -40.50 -2.53 -34.91
N ASP A 5 -40.01 -3.23 -35.94
CA ASP A 5 -38.57 -3.40 -36.18
C ASP A 5 -37.84 -2.09 -36.58
N LYS A 6 -38.56 -1.13 -37.20
CA LYS A 6 -38.02 0.17 -37.57
C LYS A 6 -37.96 1.14 -36.37
N ILE A 7 -38.84 0.98 -35.41
CA ILE A 7 -38.85 1.86 -34.21
C ILE A 7 -37.79 1.39 -33.23
N ILE A 8 -37.66 0.08 -33.01
CA ILE A 8 -36.63 -0.50 -32.14
C ILE A 8 -35.23 -0.23 -32.70
N GLY A 9 -34.99 -0.42 -34.01
CA GLY A 9 -33.71 -0.13 -34.66
C GLY A 9 -33.30 1.34 -34.58
N ARG A 10 -34.26 2.28 -34.59
CA ARG A 10 -33.98 3.72 -34.42
C ARG A 10 -33.71 4.12 -32.97
N MET A 11 -34.32 3.44 -31.99
CA MET A 11 -34.03 3.69 -30.59
C MET A 11 -32.62 3.25 -30.20
N PHE A 12 -32.18 2.06 -30.69
CA PHE A 12 -30.83 1.58 -30.40
C PHE A 12 -29.73 2.42 -31.09
N VAL A 13 -29.97 2.92 -32.32
CA VAL A 13 -29.01 3.81 -33.01
C VAL A 13 -28.91 5.18 -32.31
N HIS A 14 -29.98 5.68 -31.73
CA HIS A 14 -29.94 6.94 -30.99
C HIS A 14 -29.31 6.78 -29.59
N GLU A 15 -29.40 5.61 -28.96
CA GLU A 15 -28.71 5.35 -27.69
C GLU A 15 -27.20 5.17 -27.89
N GLU A 16 -26.76 4.55 -28.95
CA GLU A 16 -25.33 4.43 -29.26
C GLU A 16 -24.70 5.78 -29.65
N GLU A 17 -25.38 6.63 -30.45
CA GLU A 17 -24.90 7.99 -30.78
C GLU A 17 -24.94 8.95 -29.57
N PHE A 18 -25.81 8.71 -28.55
CA PHE A 18 -25.85 9.55 -27.34
C PHE A 18 -24.77 9.17 -26.33
N MET A 19 -24.30 7.91 -26.36
CA MET A 19 -23.22 7.42 -25.49
C MET A 19 -21.81 7.78 -26.00
N GLU A 20 -21.65 8.13 -27.28
CA GLU A 20 -20.35 8.49 -27.87
C GLU A 20 -19.90 9.94 -27.58
N ASN A 21 -20.73 10.78 -26.95
CA ASN A 21 -20.42 12.23 -26.79
C ASN A 21 -20.43 12.77 -25.37
N GLU A 22 -20.56 11.97 -24.33
CA GLU A 22 -20.16 12.39 -22.99
C GLU A 22 -18.69 12.09 -22.81
N ALA A 23 -17.83 13.09 -23.02
CA ALA A 23 -16.45 13.04 -22.54
C ALA A 23 -16.52 12.80 -21.03
N VAL A 24 -16.35 11.52 -20.62
CA VAL A 24 -16.30 11.15 -19.21
C VAL A 24 -15.23 12.01 -18.57
N SER A 25 -15.67 12.93 -17.69
CA SER A 25 -14.75 13.83 -17.00
C SER A 25 -13.78 12.99 -16.19
N LYS A 26 -12.49 13.04 -16.56
CA LYS A 26 -11.43 12.36 -15.83
C LYS A 26 -11.37 12.87 -14.40
N ASN A 27 -11.26 11.95 -13.46
CA ASN A 27 -11.03 12.30 -12.05
C ASN A 27 -9.60 12.85 -11.85
N PHE A 28 -9.33 13.41 -10.69
CA PHE A 28 -8.03 14.07 -10.43
C PHE A 28 -6.83 13.11 -10.50
N ILE A 29 -7.03 11.81 -10.21
CA ILE A 29 -5.96 10.78 -10.30
C ILE A 29 -5.61 10.55 -11.77
N GLU A 30 -6.62 10.37 -12.62
CA GLU A 30 -6.44 10.19 -14.06
C GLU A 30 -5.78 11.43 -14.70
N GLN A 31 -6.17 12.63 -14.28
CA GLN A 31 -5.56 13.87 -14.77
C GLN A 31 -4.07 13.96 -14.40
N GLU A 32 -3.69 13.56 -13.18
CA GLU A 32 -2.28 13.56 -12.77
C GLU A 32 -1.48 12.46 -13.46
N ILE A 33 -2.06 11.28 -13.66
CA ILE A 33 -1.43 10.20 -14.45
C ILE A 33 -1.17 10.66 -15.89
N ASP A 34 -2.17 11.24 -16.53
CA ASP A 34 -2.04 11.77 -17.91
C ASP A 34 -0.91 12.78 -18.02
N LYS A 35 -0.83 13.71 -17.07
CA LYS A 35 0.19 14.74 -17.01
C LYS A 35 1.58 14.10 -16.84
N ASP A 36 1.76 13.24 -15.87
CA ASP A 36 3.04 12.59 -15.58
C ASP A 36 3.55 11.76 -16.76
N LEU A 37 2.65 11.04 -17.44
CA LEU A 37 2.98 10.28 -18.65
C LEU A 37 3.32 11.21 -19.83
N ALA A 38 2.58 12.30 -20.02
CA ALA A 38 2.83 13.25 -21.11
C ALA A 38 4.15 14.04 -20.92
N GLU A 39 4.49 14.36 -19.68
CA GLU A 39 5.74 15.03 -19.31
C GLU A 39 6.96 14.07 -19.25
N GLY A 40 6.72 12.76 -19.37
CA GLY A 40 7.78 11.74 -19.31
C GLY A 40 8.37 11.57 -17.90
N VAL A 41 7.63 11.96 -16.85
CA VAL A 41 8.03 11.72 -15.45
C VAL A 41 8.04 10.23 -15.15
N TYR A 42 7.05 9.52 -15.68
CA TYR A 42 6.93 8.07 -15.65
C TYR A 42 6.60 7.53 -17.04
N ASP A 43 6.99 6.29 -17.31
CA ASP A 43 6.78 5.60 -18.59
C ASP A 43 5.63 4.57 -18.53
N HIS A 44 5.13 4.26 -17.34
CA HIS A 44 4.05 3.29 -17.14
C HIS A 44 3.32 3.50 -15.82
N VAL A 45 2.09 2.97 -15.74
CA VAL A 45 1.28 2.94 -14.53
C VAL A 45 1.50 1.63 -13.78
N CYS A 46 1.75 1.72 -12.49
CA CYS A 46 1.85 0.57 -11.61
C CYS A 46 1.04 0.83 -10.34
N THR A 47 0.02 0.03 -10.12
CA THR A 47 -0.85 0.14 -8.94
C THR A 47 -0.72 -1.07 -8.03
N ARG A 48 -1.25 -0.94 -6.80
CA ARG A 48 -1.11 -1.96 -5.78
C ARG A 48 -2.33 -1.98 -4.86
N PHE A 49 -2.78 -3.18 -4.52
CA PHE A 49 -3.64 -3.41 -3.36
C PHE A 49 -2.84 -4.14 -2.28
N PRO A 50 -2.55 -3.52 -1.12
CA PRO A 50 -1.71 -4.09 -0.06
C PRO A 50 -2.53 -4.49 1.18
N PRO A 51 -3.31 -5.59 1.14
CA PRO A 51 -4.09 -6.00 2.31
C PRO A 51 -3.21 -6.61 3.40
N GLU A 52 -3.54 -6.33 4.67
CA GLU A 52 -3.07 -7.11 5.81
C GLU A 52 -3.99 -8.34 5.97
N PRO A 53 -3.46 -9.59 5.99
CA PRO A 53 -4.30 -10.80 6.03
C PRO A 53 -4.79 -11.13 7.44
N ASN A 54 -5.42 -10.17 8.12
CA ASN A 54 -5.92 -10.25 9.49
C ASN A 54 -7.45 -10.31 9.60
N GLY A 55 -8.15 -10.40 8.47
CA GLY A 55 -9.61 -10.48 8.38
C GLY A 55 -10.13 -10.56 6.96
N TYR A 56 -11.44 -10.69 6.82
CA TYR A 56 -12.13 -10.69 5.53
C TYR A 56 -12.27 -9.28 4.96
N LEU A 57 -12.33 -9.19 3.62
CA LEU A 57 -12.54 -7.92 2.95
C LEU A 57 -13.98 -7.39 3.18
N HIS A 58 -14.13 -6.08 3.04
CA HIS A 58 -15.42 -5.39 3.07
C HIS A 58 -15.54 -4.42 1.89
N ILE A 59 -16.69 -3.78 1.73
CA ILE A 59 -16.99 -2.90 0.59
C ILE A 59 -15.96 -1.76 0.38
N GLY A 60 -15.34 -1.28 1.44
CA GLY A 60 -14.26 -0.29 1.36
C GLY A 60 -13.02 -0.82 0.63
N HIS A 61 -12.67 -2.08 0.86
CA HIS A 61 -11.60 -2.76 0.14
C HIS A 61 -11.97 -2.98 -1.34
N ALA A 62 -13.21 -3.38 -1.63
CA ALA A 62 -13.69 -3.55 -3.00
C ALA A 62 -13.55 -2.27 -3.82
N LYS A 63 -13.91 -1.11 -3.25
CA LYS A 63 -13.70 0.20 -3.89
C LYS A 63 -12.22 0.44 -4.23
N SER A 64 -11.31 0.15 -3.31
CA SER A 64 -9.87 0.30 -3.53
C SER A 64 -9.34 -0.64 -4.60
N ILE A 65 -9.78 -1.91 -4.59
CA ILE A 65 -9.37 -2.91 -5.59
C ILE A 65 -9.82 -2.47 -6.98
N ILE A 66 -11.11 -2.09 -7.15
CA ILE A 66 -11.67 -1.67 -8.43
C ILE A 66 -10.96 -0.43 -8.96
N LEU A 67 -10.69 0.57 -8.10
CA LEU A 67 -9.96 1.77 -8.50
C LEU A 67 -8.55 1.43 -8.99
N ASN A 68 -7.78 0.69 -8.21
CA ASN A 68 -6.39 0.39 -8.54
C ASN A 68 -6.26 -0.53 -9.77
N SER A 69 -7.08 -1.59 -9.86
CA SER A 69 -7.08 -2.49 -11.01
C SER A 69 -7.64 -1.82 -12.26
N GLY A 70 -8.65 -0.96 -12.12
CA GLY A 70 -9.23 -0.19 -13.21
C GLY A 70 -8.21 0.76 -13.85
N LEU A 71 -7.51 1.56 -13.03
CA LEU A 71 -6.45 2.45 -13.51
C LEU A 71 -5.33 1.67 -14.22
N ALA A 72 -4.86 0.56 -13.62
CA ALA A 72 -3.85 -0.27 -14.28
C ALA A 72 -4.33 -0.78 -15.64
N LYS A 73 -5.57 -1.25 -15.73
CA LYS A 73 -6.17 -1.75 -16.98
C LYS A 73 -6.32 -0.65 -18.02
N GLU A 74 -6.85 0.52 -17.64
CA GLU A 74 -7.10 1.66 -18.53
C GLU A 74 -5.80 2.18 -19.18
N TYR A 75 -4.74 2.27 -18.38
CA TYR A 75 -3.44 2.77 -18.84
C TYR A 75 -2.48 1.67 -19.34
N GLY A 76 -2.94 0.43 -19.53
CA GLY A 76 -2.09 -0.69 -19.95
C GLY A 76 -0.94 -0.99 -18.97
N GLY A 77 -1.12 -0.64 -17.72
CA GLY A 77 -0.15 -0.77 -16.65
C GLY A 77 -0.21 -2.10 -15.91
N LYS A 78 0.34 -2.12 -14.70
CA LYS A 78 0.41 -3.33 -13.85
C LYS A 78 -0.36 -3.12 -12.55
N PHE A 79 -1.16 -4.12 -12.16
CA PHE A 79 -1.78 -4.21 -10.85
C PHE A 79 -1.09 -5.31 -10.03
N ASN A 80 -0.63 -4.98 -8.83
CA ASN A 80 0.03 -5.90 -7.91
C ASN A 80 -0.87 -6.20 -6.70
N LEU A 81 -0.97 -7.46 -6.31
CA LEU A 81 -1.51 -7.88 -5.02
C LEU A 81 -0.33 -8.15 -4.10
N ARG A 82 -0.10 -7.31 -3.09
CA ARG A 82 0.98 -7.49 -2.12
C ARG A 82 0.43 -7.57 -0.70
N PHE A 83 0.47 -8.73 -0.11
CA PHE A 83 0.12 -8.90 1.29
C PHE A 83 1.10 -8.15 2.20
N ASP A 84 0.56 -7.38 3.13
CA ASP A 84 1.31 -6.71 4.19
C ASP A 84 1.32 -7.59 5.45
N ASP A 85 1.94 -8.75 5.30
CA ASP A 85 1.96 -9.87 6.23
C ASP A 85 3.16 -9.80 7.19
N THR A 86 3.25 -8.69 7.93
CA THR A 86 4.38 -8.44 8.84
C THR A 86 4.06 -8.71 10.31
N ASN A 87 2.82 -9.11 10.63
CA ASN A 87 2.38 -9.39 12.00
C ASN A 87 1.83 -10.83 12.15
N PRO A 88 2.69 -11.82 12.41
CA PRO A 88 2.30 -13.23 12.43
C PRO A 88 1.30 -13.60 13.53
N THR A 89 1.06 -12.71 14.51
CA THR A 89 0.12 -12.99 15.61
C THR A 89 -1.35 -12.85 15.22
N LYS A 90 -1.65 -12.17 14.12
CA LYS A 90 -3.02 -11.88 13.65
C LYS A 90 -3.35 -12.47 12.29
N GLU A 91 -2.36 -12.90 11.57
CA GLU A 91 -2.46 -13.34 10.18
C GLU A 91 -2.82 -14.82 10.09
N LYS A 92 -3.67 -15.16 9.11
CA LYS A 92 -4.10 -16.53 8.86
C LYS A 92 -4.14 -16.82 7.37
N THR A 93 -3.72 -18.03 7.00
CA THR A 93 -3.79 -18.54 5.62
C THR A 93 -5.21 -18.46 5.05
N GLU A 94 -6.23 -18.71 5.88
CA GLU A 94 -7.64 -18.56 5.50
C GLU A 94 -7.97 -17.17 4.94
N TYR A 95 -7.44 -16.11 5.56
CA TYR A 95 -7.68 -14.75 5.07
C TYR A 95 -6.92 -14.46 3.78
N VAL A 96 -5.70 -14.98 3.63
CA VAL A 96 -4.94 -14.88 2.38
C VAL A 96 -5.72 -15.49 1.21
N GLU A 97 -6.21 -16.73 1.38
CA GLU A 97 -7.00 -17.42 0.35
C GLU A 97 -8.31 -16.68 0.03
N SER A 98 -9.04 -16.21 1.06
CA SER A 98 -10.26 -15.44 0.87
C SER A 98 -10.00 -14.14 0.10
N ILE A 99 -8.97 -13.38 0.47
CA ILE A 99 -8.61 -12.12 -0.19
C ILE A 99 -8.23 -12.36 -1.66
N ILE A 100 -7.46 -13.40 -1.96
CA ILE A 100 -7.12 -13.77 -3.35
C ILE A 100 -8.39 -14.06 -4.16
N ASN A 101 -9.32 -14.82 -3.59
CA ASN A 101 -10.57 -15.16 -4.25
C ASN A 101 -11.45 -13.92 -4.47
N ASP A 102 -11.57 -13.04 -3.49
CA ASP A 102 -12.33 -11.80 -3.57
C ASP A 102 -11.78 -10.84 -4.62
N VAL A 103 -10.45 -10.69 -4.69
CA VAL A 103 -9.77 -9.87 -5.71
C VAL A 103 -10.07 -10.39 -7.11
N LYS A 104 -9.97 -11.71 -7.32
CA LYS A 104 -10.32 -12.35 -8.60
C LYS A 104 -11.80 -12.23 -8.94
N TRP A 105 -12.68 -12.41 -7.94
CA TRP A 105 -14.12 -12.27 -8.11
C TRP A 105 -14.53 -10.86 -8.56
N LEU A 106 -13.81 -9.82 -8.07
CA LEU A 106 -13.99 -8.44 -8.51
C LEU A 106 -13.41 -8.16 -9.92
N GLY A 107 -12.83 -9.17 -10.59
CA GLY A 107 -12.27 -9.04 -11.93
C GLY A 107 -10.90 -8.36 -11.98
N ALA A 108 -10.22 -8.23 -10.84
CA ALA A 108 -8.87 -7.69 -10.80
C ALA A 108 -7.84 -8.80 -11.06
N GLU A 109 -7.03 -8.61 -12.10
CA GLU A 109 -6.01 -9.57 -12.53
C GLU A 109 -4.62 -9.10 -12.10
N PHE A 110 -3.91 -9.93 -11.37
CA PHE A 110 -2.55 -9.66 -10.91
C PHE A 110 -1.53 -10.68 -11.45
N GLU A 111 -1.96 -11.69 -12.24
CA GLU A 111 -1.11 -12.71 -12.89
C GLU A 111 -0.12 -13.35 -11.90
N ASP A 112 1.20 -13.20 -12.16
CA ASP A 112 2.32 -13.61 -11.30
C ASP A 112 2.74 -12.54 -10.29
N ARG A 113 2.01 -11.42 -10.20
CA ARG A 113 2.32 -10.27 -9.34
C ARG A 113 1.65 -10.38 -7.96
N LEU A 114 1.75 -11.56 -7.36
CA LEU A 114 1.39 -11.84 -5.97
C LEU A 114 2.65 -11.78 -5.13
N PHE A 115 2.68 -10.89 -4.13
CA PHE A 115 3.83 -10.67 -3.27
C PHE A 115 3.44 -10.75 -1.80
N PHE A 116 4.40 -11.13 -0.96
CA PHE A 116 4.29 -11.09 0.49
C PHE A 116 5.40 -10.22 1.05
N ALA A 117 5.06 -9.29 1.95
CA ALA A 117 6.05 -8.42 2.58
C ALA A 117 7.07 -9.21 3.40
N SER A 118 6.64 -10.33 4.00
CA SER A 118 7.50 -11.24 4.77
C SER A 118 8.65 -11.86 3.96
N ASP A 119 8.50 -12.02 2.65
CA ASP A 119 9.55 -12.51 1.77
C ASP A 119 10.76 -11.55 1.67
N TYR A 120 10.59 -10.32 2.12
CA TYR A 120 11.59 -9.24 2.01
C TYR A 120 12.22 -8.84 3.36
N PHE A 121 12.05 -9.62 4.43
CA PHE A 121 12.57 -9.26 5.77
C PHE A 121 14.08 -9.07 5.79
N ASP A 122 14.84 -9.89 5.09
CA ASP A 122 16.30 -9.72 5.02
C ASP A 122 16.66 -8.40 4.32
N ALA A 123 16.01 -8.07 3.21
CA ALA A 123 16.21 -6.81 2.51
C ALA A 123 15.81 -5.60 3.39
N MET A 124 14.69 -5.71 4.14
CA MET A 124 14.26 -4.68 5.08
C MET A 124 15.28 -4.48 6.19
N TYR A 125 15.87 -5.57 6.72
CA TYR A 125 16.92 -5.49 7.73
C TYR A 125 18.15 -4.75 7.19
N GLU A 126 18.61 -5.09 6.00
CA GLU A 126 19.74 -4.40 5.36
C GLU A 126 19.45 -2.92 5.10
N CYS A 127 18.24 -2.57 4.68
CA CYS A 127 17.81 -1.19 4.54
C CYS A 127 17.82 -0.45 5.90
N ALA A 128 17.37 -1.10 6.97
CA ALA A 128 17.42 -0.53 8.32
C ALA A 128 18.86 -0.28 8.78
N VAL A 129 19.77 -1.25 8.59
CA VAL A 129 21.21 -1.09 8.85
C VAL A 129 21.77 0.09 8.07
N HIS A 130 21.39 0.23 6.80
CA HIS A 130 21.82 1.36 5.97
C HIS A 130 21.35 2.72 6.52
N LEU A 131 20.09 2.81 6.97
CA LEU A 131 19.56 4.02 7.60
C LEU A 131 20.29 4.36 8.92
N ILE A 132 20.62 3.35 9.74
CA ILE A 132 21.43 3.56 10.95
C ILE A 132 22.81 4.12 10.59
N LYS A 133 23.50 3.50 9.60
CA LYS A 133 24.81 3.97 9.12
C LYS A 133 24.78 5.41 8.61
N LYS A 134 23.67 5.82 8.02
CA LYS A 134 23.44 7.22 7.60
C LYS A 134 23.05 8.17 8.75
N GLY A 135 22.94 7.67 9.99
CA GLY A 135 22.45 8.46 11.12
C GLY A 135 20.96 8.86 11.01
N LYS A 136 20.18 8.14 10.19
CA LYS A 136 18.74 8.41 9.94
C LYS A 136 17.79 7.48 10.69
N ALA A 137 18.33 6.53 11.48
CA ALA A 137 17.56 5.68 12.39
C ALA A 137 18.34 5.48 13.69
N PHE A 138 17.62 5.19 14.77
CA PHE A 138 18.18 4.94 16.08
C PHE A 138 17.35 3.90 16.85
N VAL A 139 18.00 3.14 17.73
CA VAL A 139 17.33 2.21 18.65
C VAL A 139 16.83 3.00 19.88
N CYS A 140 15.57 2.82 20.20
CA CYS A 140 14.88 3.52 21.29
C CYS A 140 14.43 2.51 22.35
N ASP A 141 14.69 2.81 23.62
CA ASP A 141 14.33 1.96 24.74
C ASP A 141 13.05 2.44 25.47
N LEU A 142 12.36 3.44 24.93
CA LEU A 142 11.07 3.87 25.48
C LEU A 142 10.02 2.76 25.24
N SER A 143 9.22 2.51 26.25
CA SER A 143 8.03 1.66 26.15
C SER A 143 6.99 2.23 25.17
N ALA A 144 6.02 1.41 24.80
CA ALA A 144 4.94 1.84 23.90
C ALA A 144 4.13 3.02 24.48
N ASP A 145 3.94 3.07 25.80
CA ASP A 145 3.21 4.14 26.48
C ASP A 145 4.03 5.44 26.52
N GLU A 146 5.30 5.36 26.86
CA GLU A 146 6.23 6.51 26.79
C GLU A 146 6.35 7.05 25.35
N ILE A 147 6.42 6.18 24.31
CA ILE A 147 6.44 6.61 22.93
C ILE A 147 5.15 7.37 22.58
N ARG A 148 4.00 6.92 23.09
CA ARG A 148 2.71 7.60 22.89
C ARG A 148 2.71 9.00 23.52
N GLU A 149 3.24 9.12 24.74
CA GLU A 149 3.38 10.41 25.43
C GLU A 149 4.34 11.35 24.70
N TYR A 150 5.50 10.83 24.25
CA TYR A 150 6.51 11.62 23.52
C TYR A 150 6.06 12.04 22.14
N ARG A 151 5.13 11.30 21.50
CA ARG A 151 4.62 11.63 20.14
C ARG A 151 3.87 12.96 20.11
N GLY A 152 3.20 13.32 21.21
CA GLY A 152 2.26 14.43 21.22
C GLY A 152 0.99 14.14 20.43
N ASP A 153 0.21 15.19 20.18
CA ASP A 153 -1.06 15.17 19.46
C ASP A 153 -1.20 16.42 18.56
N PHE A 154 -2.39 16.64 17.97
CA PHE A 154 -2.65 17.81 17.11
C PHE A 154 -2.46 19.18 17.80
N ASN A 155 -2.54 19.22 19.11
CA ASN A 155 -2.46 20.45 19.93
C ASN A 155 -1.12 20.56 20.67
N THR A 156 -0.43 19.43 20.87
CA THR A 156 0.78 19.34 21.70
C THR A 156 1.93 18.82 20.86
N PRO A 157 2.98 19.62 20.60
CA PRO A 157 4.15 19.16 19.88
C PRO A 157 4.80 17.94 20.55
N GLY A 158 5.30 17.03 19.74
CA GLY A 158 6.06 15.88 20.23
C GLY A 158 7.40 16.28 20.83
N LYS A 159 7.96 15.38 21.63
CA LYS A 159 9.29 15.53 22.25
C LYS A 159 10.27 14.53 21.64
N ASN A 160 11.53 14.92 21.52
CA ASN A 160 12.57 13.99 21.10
C ASN A 160 12.81 12.92 22.17
N SER A 161 12.99 11.67 21.70
CA SER A 161 13.43 10.58 22.57
C SER A 161 14.83 10.87 23.14
N PRO A 162 15.11 10.57 24.42
CA PRO A 162 16.46 10.71 24.99
C PRO A 162 17.49 9.80 24.29
N TYR A 163 17.04 8.81 23.55
CA TYR A 163 17.89 7.86 22.82
C TYR A 163 18.15 8.26 21.36
N ARG A 164 17.58 9.38 20.92
CA ARG A 164 17.65 9.84 19.51
C ARG A 164 19.08 10.08 19.03
N ASP A 165 19.97 10.51 19.93
CA ASP A 165 21.31 10.95 19.61
C ASP A 165 22.40 9.92 19.97
N ARG A 166 22.03 8.65 20.11
CA ARG A 166 22.98 7.54 20.22
C ARG A 166 23.90 7.50 18.99
N THR A 167 25.17 7.08 19.18
CA THR A 167 26.11 6.94 18.10
C THR A 167 25.69 5.88 17.10
N VAL A 168 26.23 5.94 15.90
CA VAL A 168 25.96 4.93 14.84
C VAL A 168 26.41 3.55 15.31
N GLU A 169 27.58 3.45 15.92
CA GLU A 169 28.17 2.21 16.43
C GLU A 169 27.29 1.57 17.52
N GLU A 170 26.82 2.37 18.45
CA GLU A 170 25.93 1.90 19.53
C GLU A 170 24.61 1.40 18.95
N ASN A 171 24.01 2.14 18.01
CA ASN A 171 22.77 1.75 17.35
C ASN A 171 22.91 0.46 16.53
N LEU A 172 24.01 0.27 15.81
CA LEU A 172 24.29 -0.95 15.05
C LEU A 172 24.40 -2.15 15.97
N LYS A 173 25.15 -2.03 17.08
CA LYS A 173 25.31 -3.08 18.07
C LYS A 173 23.94 -3.46 18.68
N LEU A 174 23.17 -2.49 19.15
CA LEU A 174 21.86 -2.73 19.76
C LEU A 174 20.88 -3.36 18.74
N PHE A 175 20.93 -2.94 17.48
CA PHE A 175 20.05 -3.48 16.44
C PHE A 175 20.41 -4.95 16.08
N GLU A 176 21.70 -5.29 16.07
CA GLU A 176 22.14 -6.67 15.93
C GLU A 176 21.73 -7.54 17.14
N GLU A 177 21.87 -7.01 18.36
CA GLU A 177 21.41 -7.68 19.59
C GLU A 177 19.89 -7.91 19.57
N MET A 178 19.08 -6.97 19.03
CA MET A 178 17.64 -7.16 18.82
C MET A 178 17.37 -8.32 17.85
N LYS A 179 18.07 -8.40 16.73
CA LYS A 179 17.95 -9.51 15.78
C LYS A 179 18.26 -10.85 16.41
N ASN A 180 19.24 -10.88 17.29
CA ASN A 180 19.70 -12.10 17.97
C ASN A 180 18.85 -12.48 19.21
N GLY A 181 17.76 -11.77 19.49
CA GLY A 181 16.84 -12.07 20.58
C GLY A 181 17.39 -11.81 21.98
N VAL A 182 18.34 -10.88 22.12
CA VAL A 182 18.93 -10.52 23.41
C VAL A 182 17.90 -9.79 24.30
N TYR A 183 16.97 -9.08 23.69
CA TYR A 183 15.94 -8.30 24.35
C TYR A 183 14.57 -8.95 24.24
N LYS A 184 13.69 -8.65 25.18
CA LYS A 184 12.28 -9.08 25.13
C LYS A 184 11.51 -8.26 24.10
N ASP A 185 10.40 -8.82 23.61
CA ASP A 185 9.50 -8.13 22.69
C ASP A 185 9.03 -6.79 23.30
N GLY A 186 9.17 -5.72 22.52
CA GLY A 186 8.80 -4.37 22.94
C GLY A 186 9.79 -3.65 23.85
N GLU A 187 10.88 -4.29 24.31
CA GLU A 187 11.90 -3.65 25.15
C GLU A 187 12.73 -2.63 24.37
N LYS A 188 12.94 -2.88 23.07
CA LYS A 188 13.60 -1.94 22.17
C LYS A 188 12.87 -1.89 20.84
N VAL A 189 12.90 -0.73 20.19
CA VAL A 189 12.32 -0.50 18.86
C VAL A 189 13.27 0.33 18.00
N LEU A 190 13.34 0.04 16.73
CA LEU A 190 14.05 0.89 15.77
C LEU A 190 13.12 2.02 15.31
N ARG A 191 13.60 3.26 15.37
CA ARG A 191 12.84 4.46 14.97
C ARG A 191 13.62 5.27 13.93
N ALA A 192 12.90 5.79 12.93
CA ALA A 192 13.46 6.77 12.02
C ALA A 192 13.67 8.13 12.71
N LYS A 193 14.74 8.84 12.34
CA LYS A 193 14.94 10.26 12.70
C LYS A 193 14.19 11.11 11.68
N ILE A 194 12.97 11.51 12.03
CA ILE A 194 12.12 12.40 11.24
C ILE A 194 12.06 13.73 11.96
N ASP A 195 12.30 14.83 11.24
CA ASP A 195 12.25 16.22 11.71
C ASP A 195 10.96 16.88 11.26
#